data_d319673defbf037606dcc6a803c0a0e0
#
_entry.id   d319673defbf037606dcc6a803c0a0e0
#
_cell.length_a   1.000
_cell.length_b   1.000
_cell.length_c   1.000
_cell.angle_alpha   90.00
_cell.angle_beta   90.00
_cell.angle_gamma   90.00
#
_symmetry.space_group_name_H-M   'P 1'
#
loop_
_entity.id
_entity.type
_entity.pdbx_description
1 polymer ?
#
loop_
_entity_poly.entity_id
_entity_poly.type
_entity_poly.pdbx_seq_one_letter_code
_entity_poly.pdbx_strand_id
1 'polypeptide(L)'
;MADFILLNEDFSDFPIGEFPYDKNHSAMGEYHFIHYPGYYGKWHDPVCNHTYNGQGASWIISEYNGKHFMEQMRIRNDKPHRTFPMLTSGDRFWRDYTITASVRMFTTKWGNAGIGFCCQNSANLLVLVFEEHELRVEYRHKEEVTILDSVAFNYNCDDTYILKAEIKGSHVICSVDDKVYFDIDTEYAVQGGKVAVTATIPAQFGFVNVTTSESTAASIDAARNAYKAECENAQAHYPKMKLLKKIDLNGCGTGRQLRFGHL
;
A
#
# COMPACT_ATOMS: atom_id res chain seq x y z
N MET A 1 -23.56 -14.14 5.91
CA MET A 1 -23.46 -12.84 6.58
C MET A 1 -22.96 -11.88 5.53
N ALA A 2 -23.48 -10.66 5.47
CA ALA A 2 -22.97 -9.67 4.51
C ALA A 2 -21.55 -9.28 4.92
N ASP A 3 -20.65 -9.17 3.94
CA ASP A 3 -19.29 -8.72 4.18
C ASP A 3 -19.29 -7.20 4.40
N PHE A 4 -18.54 -6.76 5.41
CA PHE A 4 -18.32 -5.33 5.65
C PHE A 4 -17.20 -4.83 4.72
N ILE A 5 -17.45 -3.73 4.02
CA ILE A 5 -16.51 -3.15 3.06
C ILE A 5 -15.57 -2.20 3.79
N LEU A 6 -14.26 -2.53 3.83
CA LEU A 6 -13.19 -1.66 4.34
C LEU A 6 -12.65 -0.72 3.25
N LEU A 7 -12.56 -1.21 2.01
CA LEU A 7 -12.15 -0.45 0.83
C LEU A 7 -12.91 -0.94 -0.38
N ASN A 8 -13.43 -0.02 -1.16
CA ASN A 8 -13.93 -0.27 -2.50
C ASN A 8 -13.36 0.81 -3.42
N GLU A 9 -12.45 0.42 -4.28
CA GLU A 9 -11.72 1.33 -5.17
C GLU A 9 -11.76 0.83 -6.59
N ASP A 10 -12.22 1.67 -7.52
CA ASP A 10 -12.21 1.44 -8.96
C ASP A 10 -11.51 2.56 -9.74
N PHE A 11 -10.88 3.48 -9.00
CA PHE A 11 -10.12 4.63 -9.48
C PHE A 11 -10.92 5.65 -10.30
N SER A 12 -12.24 5.51 -10.42
CA SER A 12 -13.08 6.41 -11.21
C SER A 12 -13.07 7.86 -10.72
N ASP A 13 -12.83 8.07 -9.43
CA ASP A 13 -12.74 9.40 -8.80
C ASP A 13 -11.40 10.09 -9.05
N PHE A 14 -10.40 9.37 -9.59
CA PHE A 14 -9.06 9.92 -9.81
C PHE A 14 -8.96 10.64 -11.16
N PRO A 15 -8.29 11.81 -11.23
CA PRO A 15 -8.00 12.45 -12.49
C PRO A 15 -7.02 11.63 -13.33
N ILE A 16 -7.26 11.56 -14.64
CA ILE A 16 -6.34 10.91 -15.58
C ILE A 16 -5.03 11.69 -15.63
N GLY A 17 -3.91 10.97 -15.68
CA GLY A 17 -2.57 11.52 -15.75
C GLY A 17 -1.70 11.11 -14.57
N GLU A 18 -0.83 12.01 -14.11
CA GLU A 18 0.04 11.73 -12.95
C GLU A 18 -0.79 11.37 -11.72
N PHE A 19 -0.27 10.42 -10.93
CA PHE A 19 -0.92 10.04 -9.67
C PHE A 19 -1.02 11.27 -8.74
N PRO A 20 -2.23 11.66 -8.33
CA PRO A 20 -2.43 12.92 -7.63
C PRO A 20 -2.02 12.82 -6.17
N TYR A 21 -1.12 13.70 -5.74
CA TYR A 21 -0.72 13.85 -4.33
C TYR A 21 -1.45 15.04 -3.72
N ASP A 22 -2.70 14.86 -3.38
CA ASP A 22 -3.53 15.87 -2.75
C ASP A 22 -4.41 15.28 -1.64
N LYS A 23 -4.97 16.16 -0.79
CA LYS A 23 -5.76 15.76 0.38
C LYS A 23 -7.00 14.89 0.06
N ASN A 24 -7.47 14.87 -1.18
CA ASN A 24 -8.67 14.14 -1.57
C ASN A 24 -8.34 12.73 -2.08
N HIS A 25 -7.15 12.53 -2.65
CA HIS A 25 -6.79 11.31 -3.35
C HIS A 25 -5.71 10.53 -2.63
N SER A 26 -4.57 11.17 -2.33
CA SER A 26 -3.44 10.44 -1.78
C SER A 26 -2.44 11.32 -1.05
N ALA A 27 -1.61 10.70 -0.26
CA ALA A 27 -0.49 11.32 0.41
C ALA A 27 0.84 10.75 -0.06
N MET A 28 1.86 11.58 -0.02
CA MET A 28 3.23 11.26 -0.35
C MET A 28 4.01 10.89 0.91
N GLY A 29 4.81 9.84 0.82
CA GLY A 29 5.70 9.42 1.91
C GLY A 29 5.09 8.40 2.86
N GLU A 30 5.98 7.78 3.63
CA GLU A 30 5.59 6.81 4.63
C GLU A 30 5.29 7.51 5.95
N TYR A 31 4.04 7.50 6.30
CA TYR A 31 3.60 8.03 7.57
C TYR A 31 3.54 6.88 8.58
N HIS A 32 4.40 6.93 9.57
CA HIS A 32 4.41 5.97 10.68
C HIS A 32 3.22 6.14 11.63
N PHE A 33 2.46 7.19 11.43
CA PHE A 33 1.29 7.50 12.22
C PHE A 33 0.03 6.86 11.61
N ILE A 34 -1.01 6.83 12.40
CA ILE A 34 -2.30 6.38 11.94
C ILE A 34 -2.78 7.31 10.85
N HIS A 35 -2.93 6.73 9.69
CA HIS A 35 -3.71 7.34 8.65
C HIS A 35 -5.10 6.73 8.71
N TYR A 36 -6.05 7.56 9.06
CA TYR A 36 -7.42 7.20 8.83
C TYR A 36 -7.63 7.20 7.32
N PRO A 37 -8.29 6.19 6.75
CA PRO A 37 -8.81 6.29 5.41
C PRO A 37 -9.57 7.61 5.28
N GLY A 38 -9.18 8.42 4.28
CA GLY A 38 -9.78 9.73 4.06
C GLY A 38 -9.10 10.91 4.76
N TYR A 39 -8.00 10.74 5.50
CA TYR A 39 -7.27 11.87 6.07
C TYR A 39 -6.49 12.66 5.01
N TYR A 40 -5.84 11.93 4.07
CA TYR A 40 -5.21 12.46 2.88
C TYR A 40 -5.56 11.60 1.66
N GLY A 41 -6.85 11.39 1.42
CA GLY A 41 -7.30 10.44 0.43
C GLY A 41 -7.24 8.98 0.93
N LYS A 42 -7.47 8.05 0.00
CA LYS A 42 -7.51 6.61 0.30
C LYS A 42 -6.13 5.95 0.16
N TRP A 43 -5.23 6.53 -0.63
CA TRP A 43 -3.95 5.93 -1.01
C TRP A 43 -2.74 6.70 -0.49
N HIS A 44 -1.63 6.00 -0.34
CA HIS A 44 -0.34 6.56 0.04
C HIS A 44 0.75 5.97 -0.86
N ASP A 45 1.67 6.81 -1.32
CA ASP A 45 2.91 6.37 -1.93
C ASP A 45 4.02 6.38 -0.86
N PRO A 46 4.25 5.27 -0.16
CA PRO A 46 5.21 5.23 0.93
C PRO A 46 6.66 5.23 0.44
N VAL A 47 6.88 4.97 -0.84
CA VAL A 47 8.20 4.80 -1.44
C VAL A 47 8.68 6.07 -2.15
N CYS A 48 7.84 7.06 -2.37
CA CYS A 48 8.19 8.27 -3.11
C CYS A 48 9.36 9.06 -2.49
N ASN A 49 9.53 8.99 -1.17
CA ASN A 49 10.62 9.68 -0.46
C ASN A 49 11.96 8.97 -0.54
N HIS A 50 12.00 7.72 -0.97
CA HIS A 50 13.22 6.97 -1.19
C HIS A 50 13.79 7.21 -2.58
N THR A 51 13.32 8.22 -3.25
CA THR A 51 13.55 8.46 -4.67
C THR A 51 14.77 9.28 -4.94
N TYR A 52 15.92 8.69 -4.78
CA TYR A 52 17.06 9.14 -5.56
C TYR A 52 16.78 9.09 -7.06
N ASN A 53 15.76 8.35 -7.51
CA ASN A 53 15.50 8.04 -8.91
C ASN A 53 14.06 8.33 -9.38
N GLY A 54 13.32 9.21 -8.71
CA GLY A 54 12.01 9.65 -9.18
C GLY A 54 10.97 8.53 -9.25
N GLN A 55 10.86 7.71 -8.22
CA GLN A 55 9.85 6.64 -8.17
C GLN A 55 8.41 7.16 -8.10
N GLY A 56 8.21 8.32 -7.50
CA GLY A 56 6.92 8.99 -7.48
C GLY A 56 6.31 9.20 -8.87
N ALA A 57 7.17 9.34 -9.91
CA ALA A 57 6.71 9.44 -11.29
C ALA A 57 6.46 8.07 -11.96
N SER A 58 6.37 6.97 -11.20
CA SER A 58 6.12 5.64 -11.76
C SER A 58 4.64 5.30 -11.86
N TRP A 59 3.79 5.99 -11.11
CA TRP A 59 2.36 5.75 -11.06
C TRP A 59 1.58 6.81 -11.81
N ILE A 60 0.60 6.37 -12.59
CA ILE A 60 -0.37 7.24 -13.28
C ILE A 60 -1.77 6.65 -13.13
N ILE A 61 -2.75 7.48 -13.43
CA ILE A 61 -4.10 7.04 -13.72
C ILE A 61 -4.26 7.03 -15.24
N SER A 62 -4.43 5.85 -15.81
CA SER A 62 -4.72 5.66 -17.23
C SER A 62 -6.21 5.43 -17.45
N GLU A 63 -6.67 5.66 -18.67
CA GLU A 63 -8.05 5.37 -19.09
C GLU A 63 -8.03 4.42 -20.27
N TYR A 64 -8.89 3.40 -20.20
CA TYR A 64 -9.17 2.53 -21.32
C TYR A 64 -10.66 2.15 -21.33
N ASN A 65 -11.33 2.39 -22.45
CA ASN A 65 -12.77 2.12 -22.65
C ASN A 65 -13.66 2.76 -21.55
N GLY A 66 -13.35 4.00 -21.15
CA GLY A 66 -14.08 4.75 -20.14
C GLY A 66 -13.89 4.24 -18.70
N LYS A 67 -12.92 3.36 -18.44
CA LYS A 67 -12.53 2.90 -17.11
C LYS A 67 -11.17 3.43 -16.76
N HIS A 68 -11.03 3.83 -15.51
CA HIS A 68 -9.75 4.26 -14.94
C HIS A 68 -8.97 3.09 -14.36
N PHE A 69 -7.66 3.18 -14.43
CA PHE A 69 -6.73 2.18 -13.92
C PHE A 69 -5.59 2.87 -13.19
N MET A 70 -5.21 2.33 -12.05
CA MET A 70 -3.94 2.63 -11.44
C MET A 70 -2.86 1.88 -12.20
N GLU A 71 -1.91 2.60 -12.78
CA GLU A 71 -0.89 2.01 -13.65
C GLU A 71 0.52 2.35 -13.17
N GLN A 72 1.34 1.34 -13.01
CA GLN A 72 2.78 1.48 -12.87
C GLN A 72 3.41 1.39 -14.27
N MET A 73 4.18 2.40 -14.66
CA MET A 73 4.65 2.55 -16.05
C MET A 73 6.08 2.10 -16.30
N ARG A 74 6.87 1.85 -15.26
CA ARG A 74 8.33 1.70 -15.42
C ARG A 74 8.80 0.32 -15.01
N ILE A 75 9.84 -0.16 -15.71
CA ILE A 75 10.61 -1.30 -15.24
C ILE A 75 11.55 -0.80 -14.16
N ARG A 76 11.47 -1.40 -12.96
CA ARG A 76 12.33 -1.13 -11.81
C ARG A 76 13.11 -2.38 -11.48
N ASN A 77 14.38 -2.37 -11.86
CA ASN A 77 15.32 -3.46 -11.58
C ASN A 77 16.55 -2.88 -10.89
N ASP A 78 16.33 -2.06 -9.88
CA ASP A 78 17.39 -1.36 -9.16
C ASP A 78 18.13 -2.33 -8.24
N LYS A 79 19.25 -2.86 -8.71
CA LYS A 79 20.23 -3.51 -7.84
C LYS A 79 21.29 -2.47 -7.45
N PRO A 80 21.74 -2.42 -6.20
CA PRO A 80 21.55 -3.35 -5.09
C PRO A 80 20.32 -3.05 -4.21
N HIS A 81 19.66 -1.92 -4.36
CA HIS A 81 18.55 -1.51 -3.52
C HIS A 81 17.25 -1.98 -4.16
N ARG A 82 16.69 -3.08 -3.68
CA ARG A 82 15.37 -3.56 -4.11
C ARG A 82 14.30 -2.64 -3.53
N THR A 83 14.01 -1.59 -4.25
CA THR A 83 12.81 -0.82 -3.97
C THR A 83 11.64 -1.43 -4.74
N PHE A 84 10.59 -1.73 -4.02
CA PHE A 84 9.36 -2.23 -4.61
C PHE A 84 8.37 -1.06 -4.70
N PRO A 85 8.16 -0.46 -5.89
CA PRO A 85 7.13 0.55 -6.05
C PRO A 85 5.80 -0.01 -5.59
N MET A 86 5.13 0.72 -4.70
CA MET A 86 3.83 0.32 -4.17
C MET A 86 2.98 1.53 -3.84
N LEU A 87 1.69 1.32 -3.85
CA LEU A 87 0.73 2.24 -3.26
C LEU A 87 -0.04 1.49 -2.19
N THR A 88 -0.19 2.09 -1.03
CA THR A 88 -0.84 1.46 0.13
C THR A 88 -2.16 2.14 0.45
N SER A 89 -3.12 1.38 0.96
CA SER A 89 -4.40 1.87 1.48
C SER A 89 -4.77 1.18 2.79
N GLY A 90 -5.63 1.81 3.56
CA GLY A 90 -6.06 1.30 4.85
C GLY A 90 -5.25 1.79 6.02
N ASP A 91 -5.39 1.12 7.17
CA ASP A 91 -4.66 1.47 8.37
C ASP A 91 -4.03 0.24 9.07
N ARG A 92 -3.19 0.50 10.06
CA ARG A 92 -2.45 -0.53 10.82
C ARG A 92 -3.33 -1.47 11.66
N PHE A 93 -4.60 -1.16 11.85
CA PHE A 93 -5.52 -1.95 12.66
C PHE A 93 -6.30 -2.96 11.84
N TRP A 94 -6.17 -2.93 10.50
CA TRP A 94 -6.83 -3.91 9.63
C TRP A 94 -6.30 -5.31 9.90
N ARG A 95 -7.21 -6.25 10.11
CA ARG A 95 -6.91 -7.67 10.36
C ARG A 95 -8.10 -8.51 9.92
N ASP A 96 -7.86 -9.78 9.72
CA ASP A 96 -8.89 -10.76 9.36
C ASP A 96 -9.78 -10.26 8.22
N TYR A 97 -9.15 -9.96 7.10
CA TYR A 97 -9.80 -9.39 5.93
C TYR A 97 -9.48 -10.18 4.66
N THR A 98 -10.25 -9.93 3.63
CA THR A 98 -10.00 -10.39 2.27
C THR A 98 -9.67 -9.20 1.39
N ILE A 99 -8.54 -9.23 0.70
CA ILE A 99 -8.20 -8.30 -0.39
C ILE A 99 -8.43 -9.01 -1.72
N THR A 100 -9.09 -8.31 -2.65
CA THR A 100 -9.27 -8.73 -4.05
C THR A 100 -8.89 -7.59 -4.96
N ALA A 101 -8.08 -7.85 -5.98
CA ALA A 101 -7.70 -6.83 -6.96
C ALA A 101 -7.55 -7.44 -8.35
N SER A 102 -7.85 -6.65 -9.38
CA SER A 102 -7.51 -7.01 -10.74
C SER A 102 -6.13 -6.49 -11.10
N VAL A 103 -5.33 -7.32 -11.75
CA VAL A 103 -4.00 -6.97 -12.25
C VAL A 103 -3.83 -7.42 -13.68
N ARG A 104 -3.20 -6.58 -14.51
CA ARG A 104 -2.81 -6.86 -15.88
C ARG A 104 -1.37 -6.43 -16.08
N MET A 105 -0.52 -7.35 -16.55
CA MET A 105 0.88 -7.08 -16.82
C MET A 105 1.10 -6.84 -18.31
N PHE A 106 2.02 -5.93 -18.66
CA PHE A 106 2.36 -5.62 -20.06
C PHE A 106 3.68 -6.25 -20.52
N THR A 107 4.33 -6.98 -19.65
CA THR A 107 5.58 -7.68 -19.97
C THR A 107 5.74 -8.91 -19.09
N THR A 108 6.41 -9.93 -19.63
CA THR A 108 6.82 -11.13 -18.87
C THR A 108 8.28 -11.07 -18.41
N LYS A 109 8.96 -9.93 -18.67
CA LYS A 109 10.40 -9.83 -18.41
C LYS A 109 10.69 -9.13 -17.08
N TRP A 110 11.43 -9.82 -16.22
CA TRP A 110 12.22 -9.30 -15.11
C TRP A 110 11.49 -8.38 -14.13
N GLY A 111 10.66 -8.96 -13.34
CA GLY A 111 10.02 -8.23 -12.26
C GLY A 111 8.69 -8.82 -11.88
N ASN A 112 8.02 -8.16 -10.98
CA ASN A 112 6.79 -8.66 -10.39
C ASN A 112 5.68 -7.61 -10.42
N ALA A 113 4.45 -8.12 -10.33
CA ALA A 113 3.25 -7.34 -10.09
C ALA A 113 2.26 -8.14 -9.25
N GLY A 114 1.55 -7.47 -8.35
CA GLY A 114 0.55 -8.12 -7.53
C GLY A 114 0.06 -7.25 -6.38
N ILE A 115 -0.42 -7.91 -5.33
CA ILE A 115 -1.02 -7.29 -4.15
C ILE A 115 -0.16 -7.50 -2.91
N GLY A 116 -0.16 -6.48 -2.04
CA GLY A 116 0.42 -6.55 -0.71
C GLY A 116 -0.68 -6.58 0.35
N PHE A 117 -0.40 -7.27 1.43
CA PHE A 117 -1.30 -7.37 2.59
C PHE A 117 -0.49 -7.48 3.88
N CYS A 118 -1.14 -7.27 5.01
CA CYS A 118 -0.49 -7.18 6.31
C CYS A 118 0.67 -6.18 6.32
N CYS A 119 0.52 -5.07 5.56
CA CYS A 119 1.56 -4.07 5.41
C CYS A 119 1.70 -3.25 6.70
N GLN A 120 2.83 -3.40 7.38
CA GLN A 120 3.20 -2.56 8.51
C GLN A 120 3.80 -1.23 8.04
N ASN A 121 4.62 -1.31 7.00
CA ASN A 121 5.26 -0.20 6.33
C ASN A 121 5.78 -0.67 4.95
N SER A 122 6.42 0.19 4.17
CA SER A 122 6.96 -0.12 2.83
C SER A 122 8.01 -1.23 2.81
N ALA A 123 8.60 -1.51 3.97
CA ALA A 123 9.67 -2.49 4.13
C ALA A 123 9.25 -3.72 4.94
N ASN A 124 7.97 -3.89 5.24
CA ASN A 124 7.52 -5.00 6.07
C ASN A 124 6.07 -5.38 5.70
N LEU A 125 5.93 -6.38 4.82
CA LEU A 125 4.64 -6.80 4.28
C LEU A 125 4.69 -8.21 3.68
N LEU A 126 3.53 -8.83 3.59
CA LEU A 126 3.31 -10.00 2.75
C LEU A 126 2.85 -9.57 1.36
N VAL A 127 3.23 -10.31 0.33
CA VAL A 127 2.76 -10.07 -1.04
C VAL A 127 2.38 -11.36 -1.75
N LEU A 128 1.38 -11.28 -2.61
CA LEU A 128 1.05 -12.27 -3.63
C LEU A 128 1.39 -11.65 -4.97
N VAL A 129 2.38 -12.19 -5.66
CA VAL A 129 2.90 -11.59 -6.89
C VAL A 129 3.13 -12.62 -7.99
N PHE A 130 2.91 -12.19 -9.22
CA PHE A 130 3.47 -12.83 -10.39
C PHE A 130 4.93 -12.38 -10.53
N GLU A 131 5.84 -13.32 -10.63
CA GLU A 131 7.26 -13.09 -10.89
C GLU A 131 7.75 -13.97 -12.03
N GLU A 132 8.01 -13.40 -13.19
CA GLU A 132 8.42 -14.14 -14.40
C GLU A 132 7.47 -15.30 -14.75
N HIS A 133 7.82 -16.54 -14.39
CA HIS A 133 7.06 -17.76 -14.67
C HIS A 133 6.50 -18.42 -13.40
N GLU A 134 6.41 -17.66 -12.32
CA GLU A 134 5.93 -18.14 -11.04
C GLU A 134 4.88 -17.22 -10.45
N LEU A 135 3.98 -17.80 -9.68
CA LEU A 135 3.19 -17.11 -8.68
C LEU A 135 3.82 -17.38 -7.32
N ARG A 136 4.01 -16.33 -6.51
CA ARG A 136 4.69 -16.44 -5.22
C ARG A 136 3.91 -15.77 -4.12
N VAL A 137 3.99 -16.34 -2.92
CA VAL A 137 3.73 -15.63 -1.66
C VAL A 137 5.07 -15.32 -1.01
N GLU A 138 5.34 -14.04 -0.78
CA GLU A 138 6.61 -13.57 -0.23
C GLU A 138 6.36 -12.76 1.04
N TYR A 139 7.29 -12.87 2.00
CA TYR A 139 7.47 -11.90 3.05
C TYR A 139 8.63 -10.98 2.71
N ARG A 140 8.36 -9.71 2.64
CA ARG A 140 9.36 -8.67 2.39
C ARG A 140 9.69 -7.97 3.70
N HIS A 141 10.96 -8.03 4.10
CA HIS A 141 11.46 -7.37 5.29
C HIS A 141 12.71 -6.57 4.94
N LYS A 142 12.59 -5.24 4.94
CA LYS A 142 13.65 -4.33 4.46
C LYS A 142 13.98 -4.63 3.00
N GLU A 143 15.24 -5.00 2.73
CA GLU A 143 15.71 -5.38 1.40
C GLU A 143 15.68 -6.89 1.15
N GLU A 144 15.30 -7.68 2.18
CA GLU A 144 15.25 -9.13 2.10
C GLU A 144 13.88 -9.61 1.66
N VAL A 145 13.88 -10.63 0.81
CA VAL A 145 12.68 -11.33 0.34
C VAL A 145 12.77 -12.77 0.77
N THR A 146 11.81 -13.21 1.56
CA THR A 146 11.62 -14.61 1.93
C THR A 146 10.46 -15.18 1.14
N ILE A 147 10.73 -16.13 0.24
CA ILE A 147 9.66 -16.85 -0.47
C ILE A 147 9.05 -17.84 0.52
N LEU A 148 7.77 -17.66 0.84
CA LEU A 148 7.03 -18.56 1.73
C LEU A 148 6.52 -19.78 0.97
N ASP A 149 6.05 -19.55 -0.26
CA ASP A 149 5.63 -20.62 -1.18
C ASP A 149 5.66 -20.09 -2.61
N SER A 150 5.81 -21.01 -3.59
CA SER A 150 5.79 -20.67 -5.01
C SER A 150 5.27 -21.82 -5.87
N VAL A 151 4.68 -21.46 -7.01
CA VAL A 151 4.21 -22.43 -8.00
C VAL A 151 4.47 -21.89 -9.41
N ALA A 152 4.79 -22.80 -10.34
CA ALA A 152 4.92 -22.43 -11.74
C ALA A 152 3.61 -21.84 -12.25
N PHE A 153 3.66 -20.64 -12.80
CA PHE A 153 2.52 -19.92 -13.35
C PHE A 153 2.95 -19.08 -14.55
N ASN A 154 2.45 -19.42 -15.72
CA ASN A 154 2.72 -18.65 -16.93
C ASN A 154 1.52 -17.73 -17.18
N TYR A 155 1.70 -16.44 -16.86
CA TYR A 155 0.71 -15.44 -17.21
C TYR A 155 0.91 -14.93 -18.64
N ASN A 156 -0.17 -14.52 -19.29
CA ASN A 156 -0.12 -13.85 -20.57
C ASN A 156 -0.13 -12.33 -20.35
N CYS A 157 0.68 -11.63 -21.13
CA CYS A 157 0.55 -10.18 -21.22
C CYS A 157 -0.82 -9.83 -21.77
N ASP A 158 -1.38 -8.73 -21.29
CA ASP A 158 -2.68 -8.24 -21.68
C ASP A 158 -3.90 -9.03 -21.15
N ASP A 159 -3.72 -10.20 -20.54
CA ASP A 159 -4.78 -10.83 -19.75
C ASP A 159 -4.90 -10.15 -18.39
N THR A 160 -6.14 -10.05 -17.92
CA THR A 160 -6.44 -9.54 -16.57
C THR A 160 -6.68 -10.69 -15.64
N TYR A 161 -5.99 -10.70 -14.52
CA TYR A 161 -6.10 -11.71 -13.46
C TYR A 161 -6.72 -11.09 -12.21
N ILE A 162 -7.52 -11.87 -11.52
CA ILE A 162 -8.08 -11.49 -10.22
C ILE A 162 -7.26 -12.16 -9.12
N LEU A 163 -6.45 -11.38 -8.42
CA LEU A 163 -5.72 -11.82 -7.25
C LEU A 163 -6.57 -11.66 -6.01
N LYS A 164 -6.57 -12.67 -5.15
CA LYS A 164 -7.25 -12.63 -3.86
C LYS A 164 -6.37 -13.22 -2.77
N ALA A 165 -6.30 -12.53 -1.61
CA ALA A 165 -5.72 -13.05 -0.38
C ALA A 165 -6.74 -12.93 0.76
N GLU A 166 -7.04 -14.05 1.41
CA GLU A 166 -7.89 -14.14 2.59
C GLU A 166 -7.00 -14.36 3.81
N ILE A 167 -7.09 -13.47 4.79
CA ILE A 167 -6.26 -13.48 6.00
C ILE A 167 -7.16 -13.72 7.21
N LYS A 168 -6.81 -14.71 8.02
CA LYS A 168 -7.49 -14.99 9.29
C LYS A 168 -6.47 -15.43 10.35
N GLY A 169 -6.10 -14.50 11.23
CA GLY A 169 -5.01 -14.73 12.18
C GLY A 169 -3.69 -14.99 11.46
N SER A 170 -3.10 -16.15 11.66
CA SER A 170 -1.88 -16.62 10.96
C SER A 170 -2.16 -17.30 9.63
N HIS A 171 -3.42 -17.63 9.35
CA HIS A 171 -3.81 -18.41 8.18
C HIS A 171 -4.04 -17.51 6.97
N VAL A 172 -3.45 -17.85 5.83
CA VAL A 172 -3.50 -17.10 4.58
C VAL A 172 -3.85 -18.03 3.43
N ILE A 173 -4.93 -17.70 2.72
CA ILE A 173 -5.33 -18.40 1.50
C ILE A 173 -5.18 -17.43 0.34
N CYS A 174 -4.42 -17.82 -0.69
CA CYS A 174 -4.22 -17.02 -1.89
C CYS A 174 -4.76 -17.72 -3.13
N SER A 175 -5.49 -16.95 -3.95
CA SER A 175 -6.07 -17.45 -5.20
C SER A 175 -5.85 -16.50 -6.36
N VAL A 176 -5.91 -17.05 -7.57
CA VAL A 176 -5.97 -16.35 -8.85
C VAL A 176 -7.18 -16.85 -9.60
N ASP A 177 -8.06 -15.96 -10.03
CA ASP A 177 -9.29 -16.27 -10.76
C ASP A 177 -10.10 -17.38 -10.06
N ASP A 178 -10.32 -17.21 -8.74
CA ASP A 178 -11.00 -18.12 -7.81
C ASP A 178 -10.33 -19.48 -7.60
N LYS A 179 -9.23 -19.80 -8.28
CA LYS A 179 -8.46 -21.00 -8.03
C LYS A 179 -7.45 -20.77 -6.90
N VAL A 180 -7.56 -21.54 -5.83
CA VAL A 180 -6.60 -21.51 -4.71
C VAL A 180 -5.28 -22.10 -5.17
N TYR A 181 -4.20 -21.36 -4.91
CA TYR A 181 -2.83 -21.78 -5.17
C TYR A 181 -2.02 -21.95 -3.89
N PHE A 182 -2.32 -21.16 -2.86
CA PHE A 182 -1.62 -21.26 -1.58
C PHE A 182 -2.62 -21.29 -0.43
N ASP A 183 -2.33 -22.13 0.54
CA ASP A 183 -3.06 -22.31 1.78
C ASP A 183 -2.01 -22.55 2.87
N ILE A 184 -1.59 -21.49 3.57
CA ILE A 184 -0.41 -21.47 4.43
C ILE A 184 -0.70 -20.84 5.78
N ASP A 185 0.05 -21.25 6.79
CA ASP A 185 0.14 -20.58 8.08
C ASP A 185 1.44 -19.80 8.19
N THR A 186 1.38 -18.54 8.56
CA THR A 186 2.54 -17.69 8.74
C THR A 186 2.37 -16.69 9.87
N GLU A 187 3.37 -16.58 10.74
CA GLU A 187 3.38 -15.61 11.84
C GLU A 187 3.37 -14.15 11.34
N TYR A 188 3.83 -13.90 10.12
CA TYR A 188 3.88 -12.56 9.52
C TYR A 188 2.50 -11.98 9.23
N ALA A 189 1.45 -12.80 9.20
CA ALA A 189 0.07 -12.34 8.98
C ALA A 189 -0.61 -11.84 10.27
N VAL A 190 -0.16 -12.31 11.44
CA VAL A 190 -0.85 -12.10 12.75
C VAL A 190 -1.04 -10.63 13.11
N GLN A 191 -0.11 -9.76 12.72
CA GLN A 191 -0.19 -8.35 13.04
C GLN A 191 -1.23 -7.59 12.20
N GLY A 192 -1.68 -8.18 11.08
CA GLY A 192 -2.52 -7.48 10.12
C GLY A 192 -1.79 -6.29 9.47
N GLY A 193 -2.51 -5.25 9.11
CA GLY A 193 -1.96 -4.02 8.54
C GLY A 193 -2.68 -3.58 7.27
N LYS A 194 -2.10 -2.59 6.60
CA LYS A 194 -2.60 -2.02 5.34
C LYS A 194 -2.57 -3.03 4.21
N VAL A 195 -3.21 -2.68 3.10
CA VAL A 195 -3.08 -3.37 1.81
C VAL A 195 -2.23 -2.54 0.85
N ALA A 196 -1.74 -3.19 -0.20
CA ALA A 196 -0.97 -2.51 -1.25
C ALA A 196 -1.27 -3.08 -2.64
N VAL A 197 -1.02 -2.26 -3.65
CA VAL A 197 -0.69 -2.71 -5.00
C VAL A 197 0.79 -2.47 -5.22
N THR A 198 1.48 -3.41 -5.87
CA THR A 198 2.93 -3.33 -6.09
C THR A 198 3.29 -3.85 -7.46
N ALA A 199 4.20 -3.18 -8.15
CA ALA A 199 4.73 -3.65 -9.42
C ALA A 199 6.12 -3.08 -9.68
N THR A 200 7.03 -3.93 -10.15
CA THR A 200 8.36 -3.54 -10.65
C THR A 200 8.45 -3.54 -12.17
N ILE A 201 7.37 -3.94 -12.82
CA ILE A 201 7.16 -3.95 -14.27
C ILE A 201 5.90 -3.15 -14.59
N PRO A 202 5.73 -2.69 -15.84
CA PRO A 202 4.48 -2.07 -16.25
C PRO A 202 3.27 -2.98 -16.02
N ALA A 203 2.33 -2.49 -15.21
CA ALA A 203 1.14 -3.21 -14.82
C ALA A 203 -0.01 -2.25 -14.48
N GLN A 204 -1.24 -2.69 -14.76
CA GLN A 204 -2.48 -1.98 -14.45
C GLN A 204 -3.27 -2.71 -13.36
N PHE A 205 -3.89 -1.92 -12.49
CA PHE A 205 -4.84 -2.37 -11.48
C PHE A 205 -6.18 -1.68 -11.75
N GLY A 206 -7.22 -2.47 -12.00
CA GLY A 206 -8.54 -1.93 -12.39
C GLY A 206 -9.47 -1.72 -11.20
N PHE A 207 -9.27 -2.48 -10.14
CA PHE A 207 -9.97 -2.29 -8.87
C PHE A 207 -9.19 -2.91 -7.71
N VAL A 208 -9.48 -2.44 -6.50
CA VAL A 208 -9.03 -3.05 -5.24
C VAL A 208 -10.18 -3.01 -4.24
N ASN A 209 -10.61 -4.18 -3.80
CA ASN A 209 -11.65 -4.34 -2.79
C ASN A 209 -11.09 -5.00 -1.55
N VAL A 210 -11.47 -4.52 -0.37
CA VAL A 210 -11.14 -5.14 0.91
C VAL A 210 -12.41 -5.30 1.71
N THR A 211 -12.66 -6.52 2.13
CA THR A 211 -13.84 -6.87 2.95
C THR A 211 -13.43 -7.59 4.22
N THR A 212 -14.29 -7.51 5.23
CA THR A 212 -14.13 -8.25 6.49
C THR A 212 -15.51 -8.56 7.08
N SER A 213 -15.56 -9.26 8.21
CA SER A 213 -16.81 -9.44 8.95
C SER A 213 -17.23 -8.17 9.70
N GLU A 214 -18.53 -7.98 9.94
CA GLU A 214 -19.02 -6.87 10.76
C GLU A 214 -18.40 -6.85 12.16
N SER A 215 -18.20 -8.02 12.78
CA SER A 215 -17.58 -8.13 14.10
C SER A 215 -16.11 -7.71 14.09
N THR A 216 -15.38 -8.06 13.03
CA THR A 216 -13.99 -7.63 12.85
C THR A 216 -13.91 -6.13 12.59
N ALA A 217 -14.79 -5.57 11.75
CA ALA A 217 -14.87 -4.13 11.50
C ALA A 217 -15.09 -3.34 12.80
N ALA A 218 -16.04 -3.78 13.64
CA ALA A 218 -16.27 -3.16 14.96
C ALA A 218 -15.01 -3.25 15.86
N SER A 219 -14.29 -4.36 15.83
CA SER A 219 -13.02 -4.53 16.57
C SER A 219 -11.91 -3.60 16.07
N ILE A 220 -11.80 -3.42 14.74
CA ILE A 220 -10.87 -2.47 14.11
C ILE A 220 -11.19 -1.04 14.56
N ASP A 221 -12.46 -0.65 14.52
CA ASP A 221 -12.89 0.69 14.94
C ASP A 221 -12.64 0.93 16.43
N ALA A 222 -12.88 -0.06 17.28
CA ALA A 222 -12.60 0.02 18.71
C ALA A 222 -11.09 0.23 18.98
N ALA A 223 -10.23 -0.53 18.29
CA ALA A 223 -8.78 -0.40 18.42
C ALA A 223 -8.28 0.97 17.92
N ARG A 224 -8.83 1.46 16.82
CA ARG A 224 -8.53 2.80 16.28
C ARG A 224 -8.92 3.91 17.26
N ASN A 225 -10.13 3.83 17.82
CA ASN A 225 -10.61 4.82 18.77
C ASN A 225 -9.83 4.81 20.09
N ALA A 226 -9.46 3.63 20.60
CA ALA A 226 -8.61 3.50 21.79
C ALA A 226 -7.25 4.17 21.58
N TYR A 227 -6.61 3.92 20.45
CA TYR A 227 -5.34 4.56 20.13
C TYR A 227 -5.46 6.08 19.93
N LYS A 228 -6.55 6.55 19.32
CA LYS A 228 -6.82 7.98 19.19
C LYS A 228 -6.90 8.65 20.55
N ALA A 229 -7.64 8.06 21.48
CA ALA A 229 -7.75 8.55 22.85
C ALA A 229 -6.38 8.56 23.58
N GLU A 230 -5.56 7.54 23.37
CA GLU A 230 -4.20 7.48 23.90
C GLU A 230 -3.33 8.63 23.37
N CYS A 231 -3.36 8.89 22.07
CA CYS A 231 -2.65 10.00 21.43
C CYS A 231 -3.12 11.37 21.97
N GLU A 232 -4.42 11.57 22.10
CA GLU A 232 -5.00 12.81 22.64
C GLU A 232 -4.57 13.02 24.10
N ASN A 233 -4.58 11.97 24.92
CA ASN A 233 -4.08 12.02 26.29
C ASN A 233 -2.58 12.33 26.36
N ALA A 234 -1.78 11.71 25.50
CA ALA A 234 -0.36 12.00 25.41
C ALA A 234 -0.10 13.46 25.04
N GLN A 235 -0.81 13.99 24.04
CA GLN A 235 -0.69 15.40 23.63
C GLN A 235 -1.08 16.37 24.73
N ALA A 236 -2.07 16.04 25.57
CA ALA A 236 -2.49 16.87 26.68
C ALA A 236 -1.40 17.02 27.76
N HIS A 237 -0.48 16.06 27.86
CA HIS A 237 0.65 16.06 28.83
C HIS A 237 1.91 16.73 28.28
N TYR A 238 1.98 17.00 26.97
CA TYR A 238 3.10 17.76 26.43
C TYR A 238 2.97 19.25 26.78
N PRO A 239 4.04 19.89 27.27
CA PRO A 239 4.01 21.32 27.49
C PRO A 239 3.69 22.03 26.19
N LYS A 240 2.69 22.90 26.23
CA LYS A 240 2.34 23.74 25.05
C LYS A 240 3.57 24.54 24.68
N MET A 241 4.16 24.26 23.54
CA MET A 241 5.28 25.06 23.05
C MET A 241 4.84 26.51 22.88
N LYS A 242 5.52 27.42 23.57
CA LYS A 242 5.28 28.84 23.43
C LYS A 242 6.01 29.32 22.19
N LEU A 243 5.25 29.89 21.22
CA LEU A 243 5.87 30.55 20.08
C LEU A 243 6.69 31.74 20.59
N LEU A 244 8.02 31.60 20.61
CA LEU A 244 8.92 32.64 21.12
C LEU A 244 9.11 33.80 20.13
N LYS A 245 9.07 33.48 18.81
CA LYS A 245 9.22 34.47 17.75
C LYS A 245 8.63 33.97 16.44
N LYS A 246 7.87 34.79 15.77
CA LYS A 246 7.47 34.59 14.37
C LYS A 246 8.54 35.27 13.49
N ILE A 247 9.24 34.47 12.69
CA ILE A 247 10.22 35.00 11.72
C ILE A 247 9.49 35.07 10.37
N ASP A 248 9.46 36.29 9.81
CA ASP A 248 8.98 36.49 8.46
C ASP A 248 10.11 36.09 7.48
N LEU A 249 9.86 35.03 6.70
CA LEU A 249 10.81 34.54 5.71
C LEU A 249 10.61 35.14 4.31
N ASN A 250 9.73 36.17 4.20
CA ASN A 250 9.55 36.91 2.97
C ASN A 250 10.86 37.66 2.66
N GLY A 251 11.65 37.12 1.74
CA GLY A 251 12.96 37.64 1.36
C GLY A 251 14.16 36.77 1.64
N CYS A 252 14.00 35.65 2.35
CA CYS A 252 15.04 34.63 2.45
C CYS A 252 14.97 33.73 1.23
N GLY A 253 15.99 33.82 0.36
CA GLY A 253 16.14 32.93 -0.80
C GLY A 253 16.05 31.45 -0.41
N THR A 254 15.51 30.67 -1.29
CA THR A 254 15.38 29.21 -1.21
C THR A 254 16.72 28.58 -0.82
N GLY A 255 16.82 28.00 0.38
CA GLY A 255 17.96 27.16 0.71
C GLY A 255 18.51 27.18 2.13
N ARG A 256 17.84 27.71 3.13
CA ARG A 256 18.33 27.55 4.51
C ARG A 256 17.37 26.70 5.35
N GLN A 257 17.82 25.49 5.69
CA GLN A 257 17.20 24.67 6.73
C GLN A 257 17.30 25.41 8.08
N LEU A 258 16.15 25.68 8.67
CA LEU A 258 16.11 26.12 10.06
C LEU A 258 16.43 24.92 10.96
N ARG A 259 17.57 24.96 11.63
CA ARG A 259 17.85 24.04 12.73
C ARG A 259 17.18 24.58 14.00
N PHE A 260 16.20 23.86 14.49
CA PHE A 260 15.67 24.12 15.83
C PHE A 260 16.67 23.56 16.85
N GLY A 261 17.28 24.43 17.63
CA GLY A 261 18.09 24.00 18.76
C GLY A 261 17.17 23.46 19.86
N HIS A 262 17.49 22.29 20.37
CA HIS A 262 16.93 21.81 21.64
C HIS A 262 17.49 22.71 22.76
N LEU A 263 16.60 23.31 23.52
CA LEU A 263 16.87 23.81 24.85
C LEU A 263 16.53 22.75 25.88
#